data_898ae78a22545fa6df4faf4050f47b6c
#
_entry.id   898ae78a22545fa6df4faf4050f47b6c
#
_cell.length_a   1.000
_cell.length_b   1.000
_cell.length_c   1.000
_cell.angle_alpha   90.00
_cell.angle_beta   90.00
_cell.angle_gamma   90.00
#
_symmetry.space_group_name_H-M   'P 1'
#
loop_
_entity.id
_entity.type
_entity.pdbx_description
1 polymer ?
#
loop_
_entity_poly.entity_id
_entity_poly.type
_entity_poly.pdbx_seq_one_letter_code
_entity_poly.pdbx_strand_id
1 'polypeptide(L)'
;SLKVLPKPRQCLSIRLDIDCARALANLAEWGQQPLPISAACHDGDSLYLRLEGGEGSVTAAHQRLGGEPLDSLFWRDLNEQRLPFFNEGLPLWRLSLPNNLGALDLPGAQLIDWAGAQRWLKSDSQHIHSLAQELGGHATCFTHGATSSPFQPLPTTLLRYHRQLKAQLDPQGLFNPGRMYAEF
;
A
#
# COMPACT_ATOMS: atom_id res chain seq x y z
N SER A 1 -6.75 17.43 -17.03
CA SER A 1 -7.03 18.30 -15.88
C SER A 1 -6.76 17.52 -14.59
N LEU A 2 -6.22 18.20 -13.58
CA LEU A 2 -6.02 17.63 -12.24
C LEU A 2 -7.10 18.20 -11.31
N LYS A 3 -7.78 17.32 -10.56
CA LYS A 3 -8.66 17.74 -9.48
C LYS A 3 -7.80 18.01 -8.24
N VAL A 4 -7.86 19.22 -7.71
CA VAL A 4 -7.16 19.61 -6.48
C VAL A 4 -8.16 19.91 -5.38
N LEU A 5 -7.77 19.63 -4.14
CA LEU A 5 -8.53 19.97 -2.94
C LEU A 5 -7.83 21.11 -2.20
N PRO A 6 -8.55 21.94 -1.45
CA PRO A 6 -7.94 22.92 -0.56
C PRO A 6 -7.01 22.23 0.44
N LYS A 7 -5.91 22.89 0.80
CA LYS A 7 -5.02 22.40 1.87
C LYS A 7 -5.83 22.30 3.17
N PRO A 8 -5.74 21.17 3.90
CA PRO A 8 -6.42 21.02 5.20
C PRO A 8 -5.94 22.09 6.17
N ARG A 9 -6.86 22.62 7.00
CA ARG A 9 -6.54 23.61 8.01
C ARG A 9 -5.78 23.03 9.19
N GLN A 10 -6.08 21.76 9.52
CA GLN A 10 -5.41 21.01 10.56
C GLN A 10 -5.02 19.61 10.06
N CYS A 11 -3.86 19.17 10.48
CA CYS A 11 -3.35 17.81 10.30
C CYS A 11 -2.87 17.32 11.67
N LEU A 12 -3.33 16.13 12.08
CA LEU A 12 -2.90 15.45 13.30
C LEU A 12 -2.59 14.00 12.97
N SER A 13 -1.43 13.52 13.40
CA SER A 13 -1.08 12.10 13.34
C SER A 13 -1.21 11.48 14.72
N ILE A 14 -1.77 10.29 14.80
CA ILE A 14 -1.96 9.53 16.04
C ILE A 14 -1.51 8.08 15.89
N ARG A 15 -1.06 7.49 16.99
CA ARG A 15 -0.71 6.07 17.12
C ARG A 15 -1.68 5.40 18.08
N LEU A 16 -2.12 4.21 17.70
CA LEU A 16 -2.97 3.34 18.53
C LEU A 16 -2.28 1.98 18.67
N ASP A 17 -2.09 1.51 19.89
CA ASP A 17 -1.53 0.19 20.17
C ASP A 17 -2.64 -0.87 20.08
N ILE A 18 -2.90 -1.33 18.88
CA ILE A 18 -3.90 -2.36 18.57
C ILE A 18 -3.34 -3.35 17.55
N ASP A 19 -3.71 -4.61 17.67
CA ASP A 19 -3.29 -5.67 16.75
C ASP A 19 -3.83 -5.47 15.32
N CYS A 20 -3.20 -6.13 14.38
CA CYS A 20 -3.51 -6.01 12.95
C CYS A 20 -4.95 -6.36 12.61
N ALA A 21 -5.51 -7.44 13.21
CA ALA A 21 -6.87 -7.89 12.89
C ALA A 21 -7.91 -6.85 13.34
N ARG A 22 -7.74 -6.33 14.55
CA ARG A 22 -8.58 -5.26 15.10
C ARG A 22 -8.41 -3.94 14.35
N ALA A 23 -7.17 -3.61 13.97
CA ALA A 23 -6.89 -2.41 13.18
C ALA A 23 -7.64 -2.44 11.85
N LEU A 24 -7.57 -3.54 11.09
CA LEU A 24 -8.26 -3.67 9.80
C LEU A 24 -9.78 -3.68 9.94
N ALA A 25 -10.33 -4.33 10.98
CA ALA A 25 -11.76 -4.29 11.27
C ALA A 25 -12.24 -2.86 11.58
N ASN A 26 -11.51 -2.14 12.42
CA ASN A 26 -11.79 -0.75 12.74
C ASN A 26 -11.70 0.16 11.50
N LEU A 27 -10.69 0.00 10.66
CA LEU A 27 -10.54 0.77 9.42
C LEU A 27 -11.71 0.54 8.44
N ALA A 28 -12.19 -0.69 8.34
CA ALA A 28 -13.36 -1.02 7.52
C ALA A 28 -14.64 -0.35 8.06
N GLU A 29 -14.84 -0.32 9.38
CA GLU A 29 -15.94 0.38 10.03
C GLU A 29 -15.83 1.90 9.89
N TRP A 30 -14.65 2.47 10.20
CA TRP A 30 -14.40 3.91 10.14
C TRP A 30 -14.48 4.48 8.72
N GLY A 31 -14.14 3.67 7.71
CA GLY A 31 -14.29 4.05 6.30
C GLY A 31 -15.74 4.30 5.86
N GLN A 32 -16.71 3.82 6.63
CA GLN A 32 -18.16 4.06 6.41
C GLN A 32 -18.67 5.28 7.19
N GLN A 33 -17.83 5.95 7.94
CA GLN A 33 -18.18 7.07 8.82
C GLN A 33 -17.53 8.37 8.31
N PRO A 34 -18.09 9.54 8.63
CA PRO A 34 -17.54 10.82 8.22
C PRO A 34 -16.32 11.23 9.09
N LEU A 35 -15.33 10.34 9.18
CA LEU A 35 -14.08 10.61 9.88
C LEU A 35 -13.05 11.20 8.92
N PRO A 36 -12.29 12.22 9.33
CA PRO A 36 -11.30 12.89 8.50
C PRO A 36 -9.97 12.10 8.42
N ILE A 37 -10.05 10.77 8.26
CA ILE A 37 -8.88 9.90 8.10
C ILE A 37 -8.36 10.03 6.67
N SER A 38 -7.12 10.49 6.51
CA SER A 38 -6.47 10.68 5.21
C SER A 38 -5.37 9.68 4.92
N ALA A 39 -4.85 9.01 5.94
CA ALA A 39 -3.90 7.91 5.79
C ALA A 39 -4.00 6.95 6.97
N ALA A 40 -3.68 5.67 6.72
CA ALA A 40 -3.63 4.62 7.73
C ALA A 40 -2.51 3.64 7.40
N CYS A 41 -1.67 3.31 8.40
CA CYS A 41 -0.59 2.34 8.29
C CYS A 41 -0.54 1.49 9.56
N HIS A 42 -0.26 0.18 9.42
CA HIS A 42 -0.02 -0.74 10.54
C HIS A 42 1.32 -1.44 10.33
N ASP A 43 2.22 -1.35 11.32
CA ASP A 43 3.61 -1.84 11.19
C ASP A 43 3.85 -3.26 11.77
N GLY A 44 2.79 -3.90 12.24
CA GLY A 44 2.83 -5.18 12.94
C GLY A 44 2.37 -5.05 14.40
N ASP A 45 2.68 -3.93 15.05
CA ASP A 45 2.42 -3.70 16.47
C ASP A 45 1.38 -2.60 16.71
N SER A 46 1.38 -1.54 15.91
CA SER A 46 0.57 -0.34 16.09
C SER A 46 -0.10 0.14 14.82
N LEU A 47 -1.28 0.76 14.97
CA LEU A 47 -1.97 1.47 13.91
C LEU A 47 -1.64 2.96 13.98
N TYR A 48 -1.18 3.50 12.86
CA TYR A 48 -0.90 4.92 12.64
C TYR A 48 -2.00 5.51 11.78
N LEU A 49 -2.56 6.63 12.21
CA LEU A 49 -3.60 7.35 11.47
C LEU A 49 -3.18 8.81 11.26
N ARG A 50 -3.50 9.34 10.08
CA ARG A 50 -3.43 10.77 9.81
C ARG A 50 -4.84 11.33 9.64
N LEU A 51 -5.16 12.33 10.45
CA LEU A 51 -6.42 13.06 10.42
C LEU A 51 -6.18 14.43 9.77
N GLU A 52 -6.94 14.74 8.72
CA GLU A 52 -6.80 16.01 7.98
C GLU A 52 -8.16 16.62 7.70
N GLY A 53 -8.33 17.89 8.03
CA GLY A 53 -9.61 18.57 7.80
C GLY A 53 -9.73 19.94 8.48
N GLY A 54 -10.95 20.28 8.85
CA GLY A 54 -11.22 21.43 9.71
C GLY A 54 -10.83 21.15 11.16
N GLU A 55 -10.49 22.19 11.91
CA GLU A 55 -10.01 22.10 13.30
C GLU A 55 -10.97 21.29 14.19
N GLY A 56 -12.26 21.64 14.16
CA GLY A 56 -13.29 20.94 14.95
C GLY A 56 -13.45 19.48 14.58
N SER A 57 -13.37 19.13 13.28
CA SER A 57 -13.52 17.73 12.82
C SER A 57 -12.33 16.86 13.22
N VAL A 58 -11.12 17.40 13.16
CA VAL A 58 -9.89 16.69 13.56
C VAL A 58 -9.88 16.49 15.08
N THR A 59 -10.24 17.53 15.85
CA THR A 59 -10.32 17.44 17.32
C THR A 59 -11.36 16.42 17.78
N ALA A 60 -12.56 16.47 17.21
CA ALA A 60 -13.63 15.50 17.53
C ALA A 60 -13.24 14.07 17.15
N ALA A 61 -12.60 13.87 16.00
CA ALA A 61 -12.10 12.57 15.59
C ALA A 61 -11.03 12.03 16.55
N HIS A 62 -10.08 12.86 16.96
CA HIS A 62 -9.05 12.47 17.94
C HIS A 62 -9.68 12.09 19.30
N GLN A 63 -10.61 12.88 19.80
CA GLN A 63 -11.32 12.56 21.05
C GLN A 63 -12.06 11.23 20.98
N ARG A 64 -12.63 10.91 19.82
CA ARG A 64 -13.37 9.66 19.60
C ARG A 64 -12.48 8.45 19.41
N LEU A 65 -11.41 8.57 18.61
CA LEU A 65 -10.50 7.48 18.26
C LEU A 65 -9.47 7.22 19.36
N GLY A 66 -9.12 8.26 20.13
CA GLY A 66 -8.03 8.21 21.09
C GLY A 66 -6.67 8.16 20.39
N GLY A 67 -5.72 7.53 21.06
CA GLY A 67 -4.35 7.37 20.58
C GLY A 67 -3.42 8.52 20.98
N GLU A 68 -2.13 8.25 20.88
CA GLU A 68 -1.09 9.21 21.22
C GLU A 68 -0.70 10.05 19.99
N PRO A 69 -0.51 11.37 20.14
CA PRO A 69 0.00 12.20 19.07
C PRO A 69 1.36 11.71 18.57
N LEU A 70 1.54 11.72 17.25
CA LEU A 70 2.73 11.26 16.56
C LEU A 70 3.30 12.38 15.69
N ASP A 71 4.64 12.41 15.52
CA ASP A 71 5.29 13.31 14.58
C ASP A 71 4.86 13.01 13.13
N SER A 72 4.55 14.05 12.39
CA SER A 72 4.20 13.98 10.96
C SER A 72 5.34 13.45 10.08
N LEU A 73 6.57 13.42 10.57
CA LEU A 73 7.73 12.84 9.89
C LEU A 73 7.53 11.36 9.55
N PHE A 74 6.75 10.63 10.36
CA PHE A 74 6.41 9.24 10.11
C PHE A 74 5.90 9.00 8.67
N TRP A 75 4.97 9.84 8.19
CA TRP A 75 4.39 9.69 6.86
C TRP A 75 5.38 9.95 5.73
N ARG A 76 6.30 10.89 5.95
CA ARG A 76 7.41 11.12 5.02
C ARG A 76 8.33 9.90 4.98
N ASP A 77 8.70 9.38 6.15
CA ASP A 77 9.62 8.25 6.24
C ASP A 77 8.97 6.94 5.73
N LEU A 78 7.65 6.79 5.87
CA LEU A 78 6.90 5.73 5.21
C LEU A 78 6.96 5.85 3.67
N ASN A 79 6.65 7.04 3.13
CA ASN A 79 6.65 7.29 1.69
C ASN A 79 8.04 7.15 1.06
N GLU A 80 9.08 7.57 1.78
CA GLU A 80 10.48 7.49 1.34
C GLU A 80 11.14 6.15 1.67
N GLN A 81 10.37 5.19 2.22
CA GLN A 81 10.85 3.87 2.64
C GLN A 81 12.04 3.94 3.62
N ARG A 82 11.98 4.87 4.58
CA ARG A 82 13.01 5.09 5.62
C ARG A 82 12.67 4.48 6.96
N LEU A 83 11.47 3.94 7.13
CA LEU A 83 11.11 3.24 8.37
C LEU A 83 11.99 1.99 8.55
N PRO A 84 12.24 1.56 9.79
CA PRO A 84 13.07 0.37 10.06
C PRO A 84 12.64 -0.88 9.31
N PHE A 85 11.35 -1.01 9.03
CA PHE A 85 10.79 -2.09 8.21
C PHE A 85 11.46 -2.22 6.82
N PHE A 86 11.86 -1.11 6.19
CA PHE A 86 12.44 -1.10 4.85
C PHE A 86 13.96 -1.32 4.82
N ASN A 87 14.62 -1.41 5.98
CA ASN A 87 16.04 -1.69 6.06
C ASN A 87 16.40 -2.99 5.34
N GLU A 88 17.69 -3.17 5.03
CA GLU A 88 18.24 -4.33 4.34
C GLU A 88 17.78 -5.66 4.97
N GLY A 89 17.75 -6.71 4.18
CA GLY A 89 17.31 -8.04 4.62
C GLY A 89 16.65 -8.80 3.47
N LEU A 90 15.54 -9.48 3.77
CA LEU A 90 14.78 -10.24 2.78
C LEU A 90 14.22 -9.34 1.66
N PRO A 91 14.00 -9.89 0.46
CA PRO A 91 13.40 -9.16 -0.65
C PRO A 91 12.11 -8.46 -0.26
N LEU A 92 11.97 -7.20 -0.70
CA LEU A 92 10.80 -6.37 -0.47
C LEU A 92 9.79 -6.55 -1.59
N TRP A 93 8.60 -6.93 -1.23
CA TRP A 93 7.45 -7.05 -2.12
C TRP A 93 6.37 -6.03 -1.79
N ARG A 94 5.74 -5.49 -2.81
CA ARG A 94 4.52 -4.71 -2.68
C ARG A 94 3.35 -5.50 -3.23
N LEU A 95 2.40 -5.84 -2.37
CA LEU A 95 1.16 -6.48 -2.74
C LEU A 95 0.06 -5.44 -2.81
N SER A 96 -0.70 -5.44 -3.89
CA SER A 96 -1.93 -4.66 -4.03
C SER A 96 -3.09 -5.64 -3.98
N LEU A 97 -3.89 -5.55 -2.93
CA LEU A 97 -4.93 -6.51 -2.59
C LEU A 97 -6.29 -5.81 -2.42
N PRO A 98 -7.41 -6.53 -2.52
CA PRO A 98 -8.71 -6.00 -2.09
C PRO A 98 -8.66 -5.56 -0.62
N ASN A 99 -9.22 -4.39 -0.32
CA ASN A 99 -9.17 -3.80 1.04
C ASN A 99 -10.11 -4.47 2.05
N ASN A 100 -10.98 -5.37 1.59
CA ASN A 100 -11.87 -6.15 2.43
C ASN A 100 -11.25 -7.45 2.97
N LEU A 101 -10.00 -7.71 2.66
CA LEU A 101 -9.23 -8.80 3.26
C LEU A 101 -8.80 -8.38 4.67
N GLY A 102 -9.09 -9.23 5.65
CA GLY A 102 -8.63 -9.05 7.02
C GLY A 102 -7.13 -9.27 7.19
N ALA A 103 -6.71 -9.59 8.41
CA ALA A 103 -5.35 -10.03 8.67
C ALA A 103 -5.06 -11.32 7.91
N LEU A 104 -3.89 -11.37 7.28
CA LEU A 104 -3.44 -12.51 6.46
C LEU A 104 -2.16 -13.08 7.06
N ASP A 105 -2.07 -14.39 7.09
CA ASP A 105 -0.83 -15.10 7.39
C ASP A 105 0.01 -15.19 6.11
N LEU A 106 0.87 -14.20 5.90
CA LEU A 106 1.78 -14.14 4.76
C LEU A 106 3.18 -14.59 5.17
N PRO A 107 3.99 -15.13 4.23
CA PRO A 107 5.30 -15.68 4.54
C PRO A 107 6.34 -14.57 4.77
N GLY A 108 6.28 -13.87 5.90
CA GLY A 108 7.24 -12.86 6.31
C GLY A 108 6.66 -11.66 7.03
N ALA A 109 7.52 -10.71 7.38
CA ALA A 109 7.12 -9.49 8.07
C ALA A 109 6.31 -8.57 7.13
N GLN A 110 5.23 -8.00 7.67
CA GLN A 110 4.30 -7.18 6.93
C GLN A 110 4.25 -5.75 7.47
N LEU A 111 4.12 -4.78 6.56
CA LEU A 111 3.67 -3.44 6.85
C LEU A 111 2.46 -3.15 5.97
N ILE A 112 1.34 -2.79 6.58
CA ILE A 112 0.05 -2.63 5.91
C ILE A 112 -0.25 -1.15 5.75
N ASP A 113 -0.56 -0.74 4.54
CA ASP A 113 -0.85 0.63 4.17
C ASP A 113 -2.19 0.72 3.42
N TRP A 114 -2.71 1.93 3.20
CA TRP A 114 -3.95 2.19 2.46
C TRP A 114 -5.13 1.37 2.98
N ALA A 115 -5.28 1.30 4.31
CA ALA A 115 -6.36 0.54 4.98
C ALA A 115 -6.46 -0.93 4.52
N GLY A 116 -5.32 -1.57 4.26
CA GLY A 116 -5.25 -2.99 3.86
C GLY A 116 -5.11 -3.25 2.37
N ALA A 117 -5.32 -2.22 1.52
CA ALA A 117 -5.21 -2.38 0.07
C ALA A 117 -3.76 -2.49 -0.42
N GLN A 118 -2.80 -1.92 0.27
CA GLN A 118 -1.38 -2.07 0.01
C GLN A 118 -0.71 -2.79 1.18
N ARG A 119 0.07 -3.82 0.87
CA ARG A 119 0.89 -4.52 1.86
C ARG A 119 2.32 -4.64 1.39
N TRP A 120 3.23 -4.14 2.19
CA TRP A 120 4.64 -4.40 2.05
C TRP A 120 4.97 -5.71 2.77
N LEU A 121 5.74 -6.57 2.12
CA LEU A 121 6.10 -7.89 2.63
C LEU A 121 7.60 -8.10 2.45
N LYS A 122 8.28 -8.46 3.52
CA LYS A 122 9.69 -8.93 3.49
C LYS A 122 9.70 -10.44 3.40
N SER A 123 10.04 -11.01 2.24
CA SER A 123 9.97 -12.46 2.00
C SER A 123 10.92 -12.91 0.91
N ASP A 124 11.51 -14.09 1.09
CA ASP A 124 12.29 -14.84 0.08
C ASP A 124 11.46 -15.91 -0.64
N SER A 125 10.17 -16.00 -0.33
CA SER A 125 9.27 -16.98 -0.95
C SER A 125 9.16 -16.76 -2.46
N GLN A 126 9.25 -17.86 -3.23
CA GLN A 126 9.10 -17.87 -4.69
C GLN A 126 7.63 -17.83 -5.14
N HIS A 127 6.68 -17.92 -4.20
CA HIS A 127 5.25 -18.06 -4.48
C HIS A 127 4.45 -16.76 -4.26
N ILE A 128 5.11 -15.62 -4.11
CA ILE A 128 4.43 -14.34 -3.80
C ILE A 128 3.45 -13.92 -4.90
N HIS A 129 3.80 -14.12 -6.17
CA HIS A 129 2.89 -13.81 -7.28
C HIS A 129 1.63 -14.70 -7.27
N SER A 130 1.79 -16.01 -7.06
CA SER A 130 0.65 -16.94 -6.98
C SER A 130 -0.27 -16.59 -5.80
N LEU A 131 0.34 -16.34 -4.64
CA LEU A 131 -0.38 -15.95 -3.43
C LEU A 131 -1.17 -14.65 -3.63
N ALA A 132 -0.57 -13.62 -4.21
CA ALA A 132 -1.27 -12.37 -4.50
C ALA A 132 -2.43 -12.57 -5.49
N GLN A 133 -2.26 -13.43 -6.49
CA GLN A 133 -3.30 -13.77 -7.45
C GLN A 133 -4.46 -14.53 -6.80
N GLU A 134 -4.19 -15.50 -5.95
CA GLU A 134 -5.21 -16.25 -5.18
C GLU A 134 -6.02 -15.33 -4.27
N LEU A 135 -5.39 -14.30 -3.73
CA LEU A 135 -6.03 -13.26 -2.93
C LEU A 135 -6.77 -12.19 -3.77
N GLY A 136 -6.81 -12.36 -5.09
CA GLY A 136 -7.49 -11.43 -6.01
C GLY A 136 -6.73 -10.15 -6.30
N GLY A 137 -5.42 -10.12 -6.06
CA GLY A 137 -4.56 -8.98 -6.27
C GLY A 137 -3.34 -9.26 -7.15
N HIS A 138 -2.30 -8.47 -6.96
CA HIS A 138 -1.02 -8.63 -7.66
C HIS A 138 0.15 -8.20 -6.77
N ALA A 139 1.34 -8.70 -7.10
CA ALA A 139 2.57 -8.38 -6.39
C ALA A 139 3.66 -7.85 -7.33
N THR A 140 4.52 -7.00 -6.78
CA THR A 140 5.72 -6.50 -7.46
C THR A 140 6.91 -6.59 -6.51
N CYS A 141 8.02 -7.18 -6.95
CA CYS A 141 9.28 -7.17 -6.21
C CYS A 141 9.99 -5.83 -6.39
N PHE A 142 10.31 -5.18 -5.28
CA PHE A 142 11.01 -3.88 -5.26
C PHE A 142 12.52 -4.03 -5.05
N THR A 143 12.99 -5.19 -4.59
CA THR A 143 14.42 -5.45 -4.44
C THR A 143 15.03 -5.83 -5.79
N HIS A 144 15.92 -4.97 -6.29
CA HIS A 144 16.61 -5.22 -7.55
C HIS A 144 17.44 -6.51 -7.50
N GLY A 145 17.31 -7.33 -8.55
CA GLY A 145 18.06 -8.59 -8.67
C GLY A 145 17.58 -9.76 -7.81
N ALA A 146 16.57 -9.56 -6.95
CA ALA A 146 16.03 -10.64 -6.12
C ALA A 146 15.24 -11.69 -6.91
N THR A 147 14.71 -11.30 -8.07
CA THR A 147 13.98 -12.19 -8.99
C THR A 147 14.20 -11.75 -10.42
N SER A 148 14.14 -12.69 -11.37
CA SER A 148 14.17 -12.41 -12.80
C SER A 148 12.83 -11.84 -13.33
N SER A 149 11.74 -12.00 -12.59
CA SER A 149 10.40 -11.54 -12.95
C SER A 149 9.79 -10.72 -11.81
N PRO A 150 10.14 -9.43 -11.68
CA PRO A 150 9.68 -8.62 -10.56
C PRO A 150 8.19 -8.26 -10.60
N PHE A 151 7.57 -8.24 -11.80
CA PHE A 151 6.17 -7.89 -11.97
C PHE A 151 5.26 -9.11 -12.00
N GLN A 152 4.00 -8.93 -11.58
CA GLN A 152 2.98 -9.97 -11.67
C GLN A 152 2.86 -10.49 -13.12
N PRO A 153 2.94 -11.81 -13.37
CA PRO A 153 2.69 -12.35 -14.68
C PRO A 153 1.29 -11.99 -15.18
N LEU A 154 1.19 -11.54 -16.43
CA LEU A 154 -0.09 -11.17 -17.03
C LEU A 154 -0.83 -12.41 -17.54
N PRO A 155 -2.13 -12.56 -17.24
CA PRO A 155 -2.98 -13.52 -17.93
C PRO A 155 -2.96 -13.29 -19.45
N THR A 156 -3.08 -14.35 -20.25
CA THR A 156 -2.98 -14.29 -21.72
C THR A 156 -3.88 -13.21 -22.34
N THR A 157 -5.08 -13.06 -21.82
CA THR A 157 -6.03 -12.03 -22.31
C THR A 157 -5.50 -10.61 -22.06
N LEU A 158 -5.00 -10.31 -20.85
CA LEU A 158 -4.43 -9.01 -20.53
C LEU A 158 -3.14 -8.76 -21.32
N LEU A 159 -2.27 -9.76 -21.45
CA LEU A 159 -1.05 -9.66 -22.25
C LEU A 159 -1.36 -9.23 -23.69
N ARG A 160 -2.41 -9.83 -24.31
CA ARG A 160 -2.87 -9.45 -25.65
C ARG A 160 -3.27 -7.98 -25.72
N TYR A 161 -4.05 -7.48 -24.75
CA TYR A 161 -4.46 -6.08 -24.74
C TYR A 161 -3.28 -5.13 -24.49
N HIS A 162 -2.36 -5.48 -23.62
CA HIS A 162 -1.13 -4.70 -23.39
C HIS A 162 -0.30 -4.58 -24.67
N ARG A 163 -0.10 -5.68 -25.42
CA ARG A 163 0.59 -5.67 -26.71
C ARG A 163 -0.12 -4.80 -27.75
N GLN A 164 -1.45 -4.88 -27.84
CA GLN A 164 -2.23 -4.04 -28.73
C GLN A 164 -2.10 -2.57 -28.40
N LEU A 165 -2.24 -2.21 -27.11
CA LEU A 165 -2.07 -0.84 -26.64
C LEU A 165 -0.66 -0.32 -26.92
N LYS A 166 0.36 -1.11 -26.63
CA LYS A 166 1.76 -0.78 -26.92
C LYS A 166 1.97 -0.51 -28.41
N ALA A 167 1.47 -1.38 -29.27
CA ALA A 167 1.60 -1.22 -30.72
C ALA A 167 0.89 0.03 -31.28
N GLN A 168 -0.20 0.46 -30.62
CA GLN A 168 -0.91 1.69 -31.00
C GLN A 168 -0.21 2.96 -30.52
N LEU A 169 0.31 2.97 -29.30
CA LEU A 169 0.93 4.15 -28.69
C LEU A 169 2.41 4.30 -29.05
N ASP A 170 3.07 3.20 -29.31
CA ASP A 170 4.50 3.12 -29.64
C ASP A 170 4.75 2.13 -30.78
N PRO A 171 4.29 2.44 -32.00
CA PRO A 171 4.37 1.54 -33.14
C PRO A 171 5.80 1.22 -33.56
N GLN A 172 6.77 2.04 -33.18
CA GLN A 172 8.19 1.84 -33.47
C GLN A 172 8.94 1.10 -32.36
N GLY A 173 8.29 0.81 -31.21
CA GLY A 173 8.90 0.11 -30.07
C GLY A 173 10.06 0.85 -29.41
N LEU A 174 10.03 2.18 -29.37
CA LEU A 174 11.11 3.02 -28.86
C LEU A 174 11.11 3.17 -27.34
N PHE A 175 9.94 3.07 -26.70
CA PHE A 175 9.80 3.37 -25.28
C PHE A 175 9.92 2.12 -24.42
N ASN A 176 11.02 2.03 -23.65
CA ASN A 176 11.26 1.02 -22.62
C ASN A 176 10.99 -0.44 -23.08
N PRO A 177 11.52 -0.91 -24.23
CA PRO A 177 11.27 -2.25 -24.72
C PRO A 177 11.78 -3.28 -23.69
N GLY A 178 10.94 -4.28 -23.37
CA GLY A 178 11.29 -5.37 -22.45
C GLY A 178 11.47 -4.97 -20.99
N ARG A 179 11.17 -3.71 -20.58
CA ARG A 179 11.45 -3.24 -19.21
C ARG A 179 10.53 -3.86 -18.16
N MET A 180 9.26 -4.02 -18.46
CA MET A 180 8.30 -4.64 -17.53
C MET A 180 8.07 -6.12 -17.88
N TYR A 181 7.88 -6.40 -19.15
CA TYR A 181 7.65 -7.73 -19.67
C TYR A 181 8.47 -7.92 -20.94
N ALA A 182 9.07 -9.12 -21.11
CA ALA A 182 9.93 -9.40 -22.26
C ALA A 182 9.21 -9.29 -23.62
N GLU A 183 7.88 -9.37 -23.60
CA GLU A 183 7.06 -9.41 -24.80
C GLU A 183 6.75 -8.04 -25.41
N PHE A 184 7.05 -6.93 -24.74
CA PHE A 184 6.80 -5.58 -25.28
C PHE A 184 7.55 -4.47 -24.55
#